data_3aaa88464f4bd8aab18c947478725913
#
_entry.id   3aaa88464f4bd8aab18c947478725913
#
_cell.length_a   1.000
_cell.length_b   1.000
_cell.length_c   1.000
_cell.angle_alpha   90.00
_cell.angle_beta   90.00
_cell.angle_gamma   90.00
#
_symmetry.space_group_name_H-M   'P 1'
#
loop_
_entity.id
_entity.type
_entity.pdbx_description
1 polymer ?
#
loop_
_entity_poly.entity_id
_entity_poly.type
_entity_poly.pdbx_seq_one_letter_code
_entity_poly.pdbx_strand_id
1 'polypeptide(L)'
;DLKSEKTVDYELGFAKTLSLRSALKISAFYKELRDMIQVVNVLGAYPAQYLTYGNIDFGTVKGMSVNFDLRRTGNVSMTANYTLQFADGTGSSASSGQSLVNTGQPNLRSTIPLAFDQRHAISASVDYRYGSGKEYDGPVWFGKNIFANAGANMVLSAGSGTPYSKQSNITQEAADGINDRSTLEGSLNGSRLPWQFRISAKFNKEFEIKWSDKKSSNVNVYLQIQNLLDAKNIIS
;
A
#
# COMPACT_ATOMS: atom_id res chain seq x y z
N ASP A 1 -13.77 -0.31 31.78
CA ASP A 1 -12.64 0.51 31.27
C ASP A 1 -12.07 -0.11 30.00
N LEU A 2 -11.88 0.71 28.97
CA LEU A 2 -11.24 0.27 27.74
C LEU A 2 -9.75 0.04 27.97
N LYS A 3 -9.23 -1.06 27.37
CA LYS A 3 -7.81 -1.36 27.33
C LYS A 3 -7.21 -0.82 26.02
N SER A 4 -5.91 -0.57 26.04
CA SER A 4 -5.19 -0.26 24.80
C SER A 4 -5.17 -1.46 23.87
N GLU A 5 -5.39 -1.22 22.57
CA GLU A 5 -5.16 -2.21 21.52
C GLU A 5 -3.69 -2.64 21.52
N LYS A 6 -3.44 -3.91 21.26
CA LYS A 6 -2.09 -4.48 21.26
C LYS A 6 -1.79 -5.19 19.96
N THR A 7 -0.58 -4.95 19.46
CA THR A 7 -0.03 -5.73 18.34
C THR A 7 1.23 -6.43 18.80
N VAL A 8 1.29 -7.74 18.58
CA VAL A 8 2.49 -8.55 18.77
C VAL A 8 2.96 -9.00 17.39
N ASP A 9 4.20 -8.70 17.05
CA ASP A 9 4.79 -8.99 15.74
C ASP A 9 5.95 -9.96 15.90
N TYR A 10 5.88 -11.07 15.16
CA TYR A 10 6.93 -12.07 15.05
C TYR A 10 7.46 -12.02 13.62
N GLU A 11 8.74 -11.73 13.45
CA GLU A 11 9.39 -11.70 12.14
C GLU A 11 10.63 -12.61 12.12
N LEU A 12 10.74 -13.43 11.09
CA LEU A 12 11.93 -14.19 10.78
C LEU A 12 12.41 -13.79 9.39
N GLY A 13 13.64 -13.30 9.29
CA GLY A 13 14.19 -12.81 8.06
C GLY A 13 15.55 -13.40 7.71
N PHE A 14 15.81 -13.49 6.41
CA PHE A 14 17.08 -13.85 5.83
C PHE A 14 17.52 -12.73 4.91
N ALA A 15 18.75 -12.24 5.09
CA ALA A 15 19.36 -11.24 4.23
C ALA A 15 20.66 -11.78 3.63
N LYS A 16 20.82 -11.64 2.32
CA LYS A 16 22.01 -12.06 1.60
C LYS A 16 22.52 -10.95 0.71
N THR A 17 23.79 -10.61 0.85
CA THR A 17 24.51 -9.79 -0.12
C THR A 17 24.84 -10.67 -1.33
N LEU A 18 24.25 -10.36 -2.47
CA LEU A 18 24.45 -11.11 -3.73
C LEU A 18 25.72 -10.66 -4.43
N SER A 19 26.05 -9.36 -4.32
CA SER A 19 27.28 -8.75 -4.82
C SER A 19 27.65 -7.56 -3.91
N LEU A 20 28.80 -6.91 -4.16
CA LEU A 20 29.19 -5.68 -3.46
C LEU A 20 28.15 -4.55 -3.57
N ARG A 21 27.24 -4.65 -4.53
CA ARG A 21 26.25 -3.61 -4.84
C ARG A 21 24.81 -4.09 -4.83
N SER A 22 24.54 -5.37 -4.53
CA SER A 22 23.18 -5.89 -4.50
C SER A 22 22.93 -6.75 -3.26
N ALA A 23 21.74 -6.61 -2.71
CA ALA A 23 21.27 -7.35 -1.55
C ALA A 23 19.85 -7.83 -1.75
N LEU A 24 19.55 -8.99 -1.19
CA LEU A 24 18.22 -9.57 -1.15
C LEU A 24 17.87 -9.85 0.30
N LYS A 25 16.70 -9.37 0.74
CA LYS A 25 16.11 -9.70 2.04
C LYS A 25 14.79 -10.42 1.81
N ILE A 26 14.60 -11.55 2.47
CA ILE A 26 13.33 -12.27 2.50
C ILE A 26 12.94 -12.40 3.97
N SER A 27 11.73 -12.03 4.34
CA SER A 27 11.21 -12.20 5.69
C SER A 27 9.79 -12.75 5.67
N ALA A 28 9.50 -13.60 6.66
CA ALA A 28 8.16 -14.06 6.98
C ALA A 28 7.74 -13.38 8.28
N PHE A 29 6.47 -12.96 8.37
CA PHE A 29 5.94 -12.28 9.53
C PHE A 29 4.58 -12.85 9.94
N TYR A 30 4.32 -12.78 11.24
CA TYR A 30 3.04 -13.10 11.84
C TYR A 30 2.72 -12.07 12.92
N LYS A 31 1.59 -11.36 12.77
CA LYS A 31 1.14 -10.34 13.71
C LYS A 31 -0.17 -10.76 14.34
N GLU A 32 -0.26 -10.59 15.64
CA GLU A 32 -1.50 -10.73 16.39
C GLU A 32 -2.02 -9.35 16.78
N LEU A 33 -3.24 -9.07 16.39
CA LEU A 33 -3.98 -7.89 16.79
C LEU A 33 -4.92 -8.31 17.91
N ARG A 34 -4.71 -7.76 19.10
CA ARG A 34 -5.44 -8.14 20.32
C ARG A 34 -6.11 -6.92 20.94
N ASP A 35 -7.17 -7.19 21.68
CA ASP A 35 -7.93 -6.17 22.41
C ASP A 35 -8.44 -5.03 21.48
N MET A 36 -8.74 -5.34 20.22
CA MET A 36 -9.24 -4.36 19.26
C MET A 36 -10.61 -3.84 19.72
N ILE A 37 -10.79 -2.53 19.58
CA ILE A 37 -11.98 -1.85 20.06
C ILE A 37 -13.12 -2.00 19.05
N GLN A 38 -14.31 -2.33 19.54
CA GLN A 38 -15.53 -2.45 18.75
C GLN A 38 -16.71 -1.85 19.50
N VAL A 39 -17.69 -1.32 18.76
CA VAL A 39 -18.97 -0.92 19.31
C VAL A 39 -19.75 -2.14 19.80
N VAL A 40 -20.32 -2.04 21.00
CA VAL A 40 -21.11 -3.09 21.65
C VAL A 40 -22.40 -2.52 22.22
N ASN A 41 -23.44 -3.36 22.25
CA ASN A 41 -24.72 -2.98 22.88
C ASN A 41 -24.79 -3.56 24.30
N VAL A 42 -25.07 -2.69 25.27
CA VAL A 42 -25.30 -3.10 26.68
C VAL A 42 -26.78 -3.42 26.85
N LEU A 43 -27.15 -4.69 26.54
CA LEU A 43 -28.53 -5.16 26.49
C LEU A 43 -29.23 -5.18 27.87
N GLY A 44 -28.49 -5.34 28.96
CA GLY A 44 -29.02 -5.38 30.33
C GLY A 44 -29.13 -4.02 31.04
N ALA A 45 -28.91 -2.94 30.34
CA ALA A 45 -28.95 -1.58 30.92
C ALA A 45 -30.39 -1.13 31.19
N TYR A 46 -30.62 -0.48 32.33
CA TYR A 46 -31.89 0.13 32.72
C TYR A 46 -31.72 1.65 32.85
N PRO A 47 -32.66 2.49 32.41
CA PRO A 47 -33.98 2.15 31.81
C PRO A 47 -33.97 1.83 30.31
N ALA A 48 -32.84 2.02 29.64
CA ALA A 48 -32.72 1.76 28.21
C ALA A 48 -31.36 1.15 27.85
N GLN A 49 -31.34 0.34 26.84
CA GLN A 49 -30.10 -0.18 26.24
C GLN A 49 -29.31 0.99 25.64
N TYR A 50 -27.99 0.90 25.69
CA TYR A 50 -27.10 1.90 25.09
C TYR A 50 -25.91 1.27 24.43
N LEU A 51 -25.31 2.01 23.48
CA LEU A 51 -24.11 1.62 22.79
C LEU A 51 -22.87 2.14 23.53
N THR A 52 -21.85 1.34 23.60
CA THR A 52 -20.55 1.67 24.13
C THR A 52 -19.45 1.00 23.32
N TYR A 53 -18.21 1.15 23.75
CA TYR A 53 -17.07 0.47 23.16
C TYR A 53 -16.54 -0.61 24.10
N GLY A 54 -16.05 -1.72 23.52
CA GLY A 54 -15.41 -2.80 24.23
C GLY A 54 -14.24 -3.41 23.47
N ASN A 55 -13.29 -3.98 24.16
CA ASN A 55 -12.14 -4.68 23.58
C ASN A 55 -12.51 -6.13 23.27
N ILE A 56 -13.27 -6.35 22.21
CA ILE A 56 -13.83 -7.68 21.88
C ILE A 56 -13.29 -8.26 20.57
N ASP A 57 -12.67 -7.44 19.73
CA ASP A 57 -12.17 -7.86 18.43
C ASP A 57 -10.70 -8.30 18.49
N PHE A 58 -10.36 -9.17 17.57
CA PHE A 58 -9.00 -9.64 17.33
C PHE A 58 -8.77 -9.85 15.84
N GLY A 59 -7.51 -9.94 15.46
CA GLY A 59 -7.10 -10.25 14.11
C GLY A 59 -5.72 -10.87 14.05
N THR A 60 -5.41 -11.44 12.91
CA THR A 60 -4.09 -11.96 12.57
C THR A 60 -3.68 -11.47 11.21
N VAL A 61 -2.41 -11.10 11.06
CA VAL A 61 -1.80 -10.77 9.77
C VAL A 61 -0.57 -11.63 9.59
N LYS A 62 -0.54 -12.43 8.55
CA LYS A 62 0.57 -13.33 8.24
C LYS A 62 1.02 -13.14 6.80
N GLY A 63 2.31 -13.31 6.55
CA GLY A 63 2.80 -13.10 5.21
C GLY A 63 4.30 -13.23 5.06
N MET A 64 4.75 -12.82 3.88
CA MET A 64 6.16 -12.75 3.55
C MET A 64 6.46 -11.47 2.76
N SER A 65 7.68 -10.97 2.91
CA SER A 65 8.19 -9.86 2.13
C SER A 65 9.50 -10.24 1.45
N VAL A 66 9.69 -9.73 0.24
CA VAL A 66 10.93 -9.86 -0.53
C VAL A 66 11.37 -8.45 -0.90
N ASN A 67 12.58 -8.07 -0.49
CA ASN A 67 13.15 -6.77 -0.80
C ASN A 67 14.46 -6.99 -1.56
N PHE A 68 14.61 -6.33 -2.68
CA PHE A 68 15.81 -6.34 -3.50
C PHE A 68 16.32 -4.93 -3.68
N ASP A 69 17.59 -4.72 -3.36
CA ASP A 69 18.30 -3.47 -3.53
C ASP A 69 19.51 -3.66 -4.44
N LEU A 70 19.57 -2.82 -5.47
CA LEU A 70 20.73 -2.68 -6.34
C LEU A 70 21.24 -1.25 -6.22
N ARG A 71 22.38 -1.08 -5.56
CA ARG A 71 23.13 0.19 -5.57
C ARG A 71 23.63 0.47 -6.97
N ARG A 72 23.83 1.72 -7.29
CA ARG A 72 24.26 2.13 -8.63
C ARG A 72 25.40 1.28 -9.15
N THR A 73 25.12 0.60 -10.26
CA THR A 73 26.04 -0.26 -10.99
C THR A 73 26.02 0.20 -12.45
N GLY A 74 27.12 0.83 -12.88
CA GLY A 74 27.07 1.65 -14.09
C GLY A 74 26.03 2.76 -13.92
N ASN A 75 25.10 2.83 -14.83
CA ASN A 75 24.07 3.88 -14.86
C ASN A 75 22.77 3.52 -14.12
N VAL A 76 22.63 2.28 -13.63
CA VAL A 76 21.37 1.75 -13.07
C VAL A 76 21.45 1.61 -11.56
N SER A 77 20.41 2.05 -10.85
CA SER A 77 20.09 1.61 -9.49
C SER A 77 18.63 1.19 -9.41
N MET A 78 18.31 0.22 -8.56
CA MET A 78 16.98 -0.36 -8.47
C MET A 78 16.66 -0.74 -7.02
N THR A 79 15.42 -0.48 -6.61
CA THR A 79 14.82 -1.04 -5.40
C THR A 79 13.52 -1.70 -5.80
N ALA A 80 13.29 -2.94 -5.36
CA ALA A 80 12.06 -3.66 -5.60
C ALA A 80 11.58 -4.34 -4.33
N ASN A 81 10.30 -4.19 -4.02
CA ASN A 81 9.67 -4.76 -2.85
C ASN A 81 8.41 -5.52 -3.28
N TYR A 82 8.24 -6.70 -2.74
CA TYR A 82 7.05 -7.50 -2.87
C TYR A 82 6.60 -7.97 -1.50
N THR A 83 5.31 -7.82 -1.20
CA THR A 83 4.70 -8.33 0.01
C THR A 83 3.49 -9.18 -0.34
N LEU A 84 3.46 -10.39 0.19
CA LEU A 84 2.29 -11.26 0.25
C LEU A 84 1.78 -11.25 1.68
N GLN A 85 0.50 -10.89 1.90
CA GLN A 85 -0.09 -10.95 3.23
C GLN A 85 -1.51 -11.49 3.20
N PHE A 86 -1.94 -12.03 4.33
CA PHE A 86 -3.31 -12.45 4.62
C PHE A 86 -3.68 -11.85 5.98
N ALA A 87 -4.72 -11.04 5.99
CA ALA A 87 -5.20 -10.37 7.19
C ALA A 87 -6.65 -10.79 7.45
N ASP A 88 -6.86 -11.52 8.52
CA ASP A 88 -8.17 -12.04 8.93
C ASP A 88 -8.47 -11.63 10.38
N GLY A 89 -9.73 -11.34 10.69
CA GLY A 89 -10.14 -10.94 12.04
C GLY A 89 -11.64 -10.82 12.17
N THR A 90 -12.12 -10.39 13.34
CA THR A 90 -13.55 -10.23 13.64
C THR A 90 -14.08 -8.84 13.30
N GLY A 91 -13.20 -7.83 13.14
CA GLY A 91 -13.55 -6.47 12.74
C GLY A 91 -12.34 -5.72 12.24
N SER A 92 -12.56 -4.77 11.33
CA SER A 92 -11.50 -3.95 10.71
C SER A 92 -11.36 -2.57 11.34
N SER A 93 -12.36 -2.13 12.08
CA SER A 93 -12.42 -0.83 12.77
C SER A 93 -13.42 -0.89 13.93
N ALA A 94 -13.37 0.07 14.81
CA ALA A 94 -14.27 0.16 15.97
C ALA A 94 -15.77 0.23 15.60
N SER A 95 -16.10 0.53 14.36
CA SER A 95 -17.49 0.60 13.86
C SER A 95 -17.88 -0.53 12.91
N SER A 96 -17.01 -1.51 12.68
CA SER A 96 -17.29 -2.61 11.74
C SER A 96 -18.56 -3.39 12.07
N GLY A 97 -18.89 -3.54 13.35
CA GLY A 97 -20.09 -4.23 13.84
C GLY A 97 -21.31 -3.33 14.06
N GLN A 98 -21.23 -2.02 13.78
CA GLN A 98 -22.28 -1.06 14.18
C GLN A 98 -23.66 -1.39 13.59
N SER A 99 -23.72 -1.85 12.35
CA SER A 99 -24.99 -2.23 11.70
C SER A 99 -25.68 -3.40 12.42
N LEU A 100 -24.92 -4.42 12.84
CA LEU A 100 -25.43 -5.54 13.61
C LEU A 100 -25.95 -5.08 14.98
N VAL A 101 -25.17 -4.27 15.67
CA VAL A 101 -25.48 -3.78 17.00
C VAL A 101 -26.71 -2.85 16.97
N ASN A 102 -26.84 -1.98 15.98
CA ASN A 102 -28.01 -1.11 15.79
C ASN A 102 -29.31 -1.90 15.57
N THR A 103 -29.21 -3.07 14.96
CA THR A 103 -30.37 -3.97 14.76
C THR A 103 -30.59 -4.94 15.93
N GLY A 104 -29.88 -4.78 17.04
CA GLY A 104 -29.98 -5.63 18.22
C GLY A 104 -29.34 -7.01 18.04
N GLN A 105 -28.53 -7.19 17.00
CA GLN A 105 -27.81 -8.43 16.74
C GLN A 105 -26.49 -8.45 17.51
N PRO A 106 -26.00 -9.64 17.91
CA PRO A 106 -24.69 -9.75 18.54
C PRO A 106 -23.56 -9.41 17.56
N ASN A 107 -22.43 -8.97 18.11
CA ASN A 107 -21.22 -8.75 17.32
C ASN A 107 -20.77 -10.04 16.62
N LEU A 108 -20.21 -9.88 15.43
CA LEU A 108 -19.68 -10.99 14.66
C LEU A 108 -18.51 -11.65 15.40
N ARG A 109 -18.51 -12.97 15.49
CA ARG A 109 -17.44 -13.77 16.13
C ARG A 109 -16.69 -14.69 15.16
N SER A 110 -17.06 -14.66 13.88
CA SER A 110 -16.35 -15.37 12.82
C SER A 110 -15.26 -14.49 12.24
N THR A 111 -14.14 -15.09 11.89
CA THR A 111 -13.06 -14.39 11.19
C THR A 111 -13.43 -14.15 9.73
N ILE A 112 -13.22 -12.93 9.28
CA ILE A 112 -13.42 -12.47 7.91
C ILE A 112 -12.13 -11.77 7.43
N PRO A 113 -11.90 -11.66 6.13
CA PRO A 113 -10.82 -10.83 5.62
C PRO A 113 -10.98 -9.38 6.11
N LEU A 114 -9.93 -8.81 6.68
CA LEU A 114 -9.94 -7.43 7.15
C LEU A 114 -9.94 -6.47 5.96
N ALA A 115 -10.55 -5.29 6.10
CA ALA A 115 -10.70 -4.32 5.01
C ALA A 115 -9.37 -3.91 4.35
N PHE A 116 -8.26 -4.01 5.09
CA PHE A 116 -6.91 -3.74 4.60
C PHE A 116 -6.16 -4.99 4.11
N ASP A 117 -6.83 -6.14 3.93
CA ASP A 117 -6.23 -7.38 3.41
C ASP A 117 -5.89 -7.26 1.93
N GLN A 118 -4.84 -6.51 1.61
CA GLN A 118 -4.27 -6.46 0.27
C GLN A 118 -3.25 -7.60 0.12
N ARG A 119 -3.64 -8.68 -0.56
CA ARG A 119 -2.83 -9.91 -0.63
C ARG A 119 -1.49 -9.74 -1.29
N HIS A 120 -1.41 -8.96 -2.34
CA HIS A 120 -0.18 -8.70 -3.08
C HIS A 120 0.06 -7.21 -3.15
N ALA A 121 1.23 -6.78 -2.72
CA ALA A 121 1.70 -5.41 -2.90
C ALA A 121 3.10 -5.45 -3.54
N ILE A 122 3.26 -4.73 -4.64
CA ILE A 122 4.50 -4.65 -5.40
C ILE A 122 4.85 -3.18 -5.52
N SER A 123 6.09 -2.83 -5.21
CA SER A 123 6.66 -1.53 -5.54
C SER A 123 8.07 -1.71 -6.08
N ALA A 124 8.38 -1.00 -7.16
CA ALA A 124 9.71 -0.99 -7.72
C ALA A 124 10.07 0.42 -8.17
N SER A 125 11.32 0.78 -7.96
CA SER A 125 11.90 2.04 -8.46
C SER A 125 13.18 1.71 -9.19
N VAL A 126 13.29 2.19 -10.42
CA VAL A 126 14.48 2.06 -11.25
C VAL A 126 14.96 3.46 -11.60
N ASP A 127 16.19 3.76 -11.30
CA ASP A 127 16.84 5.02 -11.66
C ASP A 127 17.98 4.73 -12.63
N TYR A 128 17.92 5.35 -13.79
CA TYR A 128 18.96 5.34 -14.80
C TYR A 128 19.56 6.74 -14.92
N ARG A 129 20.89 6.86 -14.80
CA ARG A 129 21.55 8.18 -14.84
C ARG A 129 22.87 8.10 -15.59
N TYR A 130 23.05 8.99 -16.53
CA TYR A 130 24.34 9.22 -17.17
C TYR A 130 25.27 10.05 -16.27
N GLY A 131 26.52 9.65 -16.21
CA GLY A 131 27.57 10.41 -15.57
C GLY A 131 27.93 11.69 -16.34
N SER A 132 28.97 12.38 -15.90
CA SER A 132 29.53 13.55 -16.58
C SER A 132 31.02 13.38 -16.80
N GLY A 133 31.58 14.17 -17.74
CA GLY A 133 33.00 14.16 -18.04
C GLY A 133 33.48 12.78 -18.48
N LYS A 134 34.48 12.22 -17.75
CA LYS A 134 35.07 10.90 -18.06
C LYS A 134 34.15 9.70 -17.76
N GLU A 135 33.16 9.90 -16.91
CA GLU A 135 32.19 8.86 -16.55
C GLU A 135 30.96 8.84 -17.46
N TYR A 136 30.94 9.70 -18.49
CA TYR A 136 29.87 9.72 -19.45
C TYR A 136 30.04 8.62 -20.49
N ASP A 137 29.07 7.72 -20.56
CA ASP A 137 28.99 6.59 -21.48
C ASP A 137 27.80 6.68 -22.45
N GLY A 138 27.14 7.86 -22.48
CA GLY A 138 25.96 8.09 -23.31
C GLY A 138 26.30 8.50 -24.75
N PRO A 139 25.25 8.68 -25.59
CA PRO A 139 25.44 9.10 -26.97
C PRO A 139 26.02 10.52 -27.10
N VAL A 140 27.01 10.66 -27.95
CA VAL A 140 27.60 11.95 -28.31
C VAL A 140 26.95 12.46 -29.56
N TRP A 141 26.37 13.68 -29.52
CA TRP A 141 25.72 14.31 -30.65
C TRP A 141 26.36 15.66 -30.93
N PHE A 142 26.77 15.87 -32.17
CA PHE A 142 27.53 17.07 -32.59
C PHE A 142 28.78 17.37 -31.70
N GLY A 143 29.49 16.29 -31.29
CA GLY A 143 30.67 16.41 -30.41
C GLY A 143 30.35 16.82 -28.97
N LYS A 144 29.09 16.82 -28.55
CA LYS A 144 28.66 17.17 -27.19
C LYS A 144 27.97 16.00 -26.50
N ASN A 145 28.24 15.87 -25.21
CA ASN A 145 27.62 14.90 -24.31
C ASN A 145 26.23 15.39 -23.88
N ILE A 146 25.23 15.29 -24.76
CA ILE A 146 23.92 15.91 -24.55
C ILE A 146 23.14 15.37 -23.37
N PHE A 147 23.38 14.11 -22.95
CA PHE A 147 22.74 13.48 -21.78
C PHE A 147 23.65 13.48 -20.54
N ALA A 148 24.76 14.21 -20.52
CA ALA A 148 25.58 14.37 -19.32
C ALA A 148 24.73 14.91 -18.16
N ASN A 149 24.81 14.27 -16.97
CA ASN A 149 24.00 14.58 -15.80
C ASN A 149 22.48 14.47 -16.03
N ALA A 150 22.04 13.75 -17.08
CA ALA A 150 20.65 13.43 -17.27
C ALA A 150 20.29 12.10 -16.58
N GLY A 151 19.08 12.02 -16.06
CA GLY A 151 18.55 10.81 -15.42
C GLY A 151 17.10 10.57 -15.78
N ALA A 152 16.72 9.30 -15.69
CA ALA A 152 15.34 8.85 -15.80
C ALA A 152 15.04 7.95 -14.60
N ASN A 153 14.00 8.28 -13.86
CA ASN A 153 13.50 7.45 -12.77
C ASN A 153 12.11 6.94 -13.12
N MET A 154 11.88 5.65 -12.92
CA MET A 154 10.58 5.03 -13.11
C MET A 154 10.16 4.34 -11.82
N VAL A 155 8.94 4.61 -11.39
CA VAL A 155 8.32 4.01 -10.21
C VAL A 155 7.10 3.21 -10.63
N LEU A 156 7.12 1.93 -10.31
CA LEU A 156 6.02 1.01 -10.45
C LEU A 156 5.36 0.77 -9.09
N SER A 157 4.03 0.85 -9.03
CA SER A 157 3.23 0.41 -7.90
C SER A 157 2.09 -0.46 -8.42
N ALA A 158 1.97 -1.67 -7.87
CA ALA A 158 0.89 -2.58 -8.18
C ALA A 158 0.42 -3.29 -6.92
N GLY A 159 -0.88 -3.56 -6.84
CA GLY A 159 -1.45 -4.27 -5.70
C GLY A 159 -2.73 -5.00 -6.06
N SER A 160 -2.97 -6.12 -5.39
CA SER A 160 -4.27 -6.78 -5.48
C SER A 160 -5.33 -5.89 -4.84
N GLY A 161 -6.56 -6.00 -5.32
CA GLY A 161 -7.68 -5.27 -4.72
C GLY A 161 -7.90 -5.66 -3.26
N THR A 162 -8.41 -4.70 -2.50
CA THR A 162 -8.88 -4.91 -1.12
C THR A 162 -10.21 -5.65 -1.12
N PRO A 163 -10.56 -6.34 -0.03
CA PRO A 163 -11.82 -7.04 0.09
C PRO A 163 -12.99 -6.07 0.24
N TYR A 164 -14.16 -6.48 -0.25
CA TYR A 164 -15.41 -5.78 -0.05
C TYR A 164 -16.58 -6.77 0.08
N SER A 165 -17.66 -6.32 0.70
CA SER A 165 -18.90 -7.09 0.82
C SER A 165 -19.79 -6.80 -0.38
N LYS A 166 -19.98 -7.81 -1.24
CA LYS A 166 -20.87 -7.67 -2.38
C LYS A 166 -22.32 -7.67 -1.92
N GLN A 167 -23.11 -6.73 -2.43
CA GLN A 167 -24.53 -6.63 -2.14
C GLN A 167 -25.32 -7.02 -3.37
N SER A 168 -26.37 -7.84 -3.18
CA SER A 168 -27.38 -8.11 -4.19
C SER A 168 -28.49 -7.06 -4.07
N ASN A 169 -29.19 -6.78 -5.16
CA ASN A 169 -30.32 -5.86 -5.20
C ASN A 169 -29.98 -4.40 -4.85
N ILE A 170 -29.02 -3.82 -5.53
CA ILE A 170 -28.90 -2.36 -5.61
C ILE A 170 -30.06 -1.88 -6.49
N THR A 171 -31.21 -1.63 -5.87
CA THR A 171 -32.31 -0.92 -6.52
C THR A 171 -32.05 0.58 -6.49
N GLN A 172 -32.70 1.32 -7.39
CA GLN A 172 -32.61 2.80 -7.37
C GLN A 172 -33.01 3.36 -6.00
N GLU A 173 -34.01 2.76 -5.38
CA GLU A 173 -34.53 3.13 -4.06
C GLU A 173 -33.50 2.91 -2.92
N ALA A 174 -32.68 1.86 -3.03
CA ALA A 174 -31.58 1.64 -2.08
C ALA A 174 -30.44 2.65 -2.29
N ALA A 175 -30.15 3.05 -3.52
CA ALA A 175 -29.19 4.08 -3.84
C ALA A 175 -29.64 5.48 -3.36
N ASP A 176 -30.95 5.73 -3.36
CA ASP A 176 -31.57 6.98 -2.87
C ASP A 176 -31.76 7.00 -1.34
N GLY A 177 -31.33 5.95 -0.63
CA GLY A 177 -31.42 5.85 0.84
C GLY A 177 -32.83 5.57 1.39
N ILE A 178 -33.78 5.21 0.55
CA ILE A 178 -35.17 4.95 0.94
C ILE A 178 -35.34 3.53 1.48
N ASN A 179 -34.45 2.62 1.14
CA ASN A 179 -34.48 1.23 1.56
C ASN A 179 -33.14 0.74 2.07
N ASP A 180 -32.94 0.74 3.39
CA ASP A 180 -31.71 0.35 4.08
C ASP A 180 -31.37 -1.15 4.03
N ARG A 181 -32.17 -1.95 3.34
CA ARG A 181 -32.02 -3.41 3.33
C ARG A 181 -31.36 -3.90 2.05
N SER A 182 -30.04 -3.76 1.99
CA SER A 182 -29.27 -4.50 1.01
C SER A 182 -28.99 -5.92 1.50
N THR A 183 -29.25 -6.91 0.67
CA THR A 183 -28.94 -8.31 0.98
C THR A 183 -27.50 -8.61 0.59
N LEU A 184 -26.73 -9.15 1.52
CA LEU A 184 -25.37 -9.58 1.27
C LEU A 184 -25.35 -10.74 0.27
N GLU A 185 -24.57 -10.62 -0.80
CA GLU A 185 -24.33 -11.70 -1.76
C GLU A 185 -22.98 -12.36 -1.44
N GLY A 186 -23.02 -13.50 -0.75
CA GLY A 186 -21.83 -14.21 -0.28
C GLY A 186 -21.48 -13.89 1.17
N SER A 187 -20.18 -13.81 1.47
CA SER A 187 -19.67 -13.51 2.81
C SER A 187 -19.23 -12.06 2.95
N LEU A 188 -19.20 -11.56 4.19
CA LEU A 188 -18.60 -10.26 4.50
C LEU A 188 -17.15 -10.22 4.02
N ASN A 189 -16.79 -9.18 3.31
CA ASN A 189 -15.46 -9.01 2.70
C ASN A 189 -15.01 -10.20 1.83
N GLY A 190 -15.99 -10.96 1.28
CA GLY A 190 -15.74 -12.17 0.49
C GLY A 190 -15.34 -11.89 -0.96
N SER A 191 -15.62 -10.73 -1.48
CA SER A 191 -15.24 -10.30 -2.83
C SER A 191 -14.01 -9.40 -2.79
N ARG A 192 -13.32 -9.26 -3.94
CA ARG A 192 -12.13 -8.41 -4.03
C ARG A 192 -12.23 -7.46 -5.22
N LEU A 193 -11.77 -6.24 -5.01
CA LEU A 193 -11.58 -5.27 -6.06
C LEU A 193 -10.55 -5.77 -7.07
N PRO A 194 -10.57 -5.28 -8.31
CA PRO A 194 -9.54 -5.60 -9.29
C PRO A 194 -8.16 -5.09 -8.87
N TRP A 195 -7.13 -5.63 -9.52
CA TRP A 195 -5.77 -5.15 -9.33
C TRP A 195 -5.65 -3.66 -9.66
N GLN A 196 -4.88 -2.98 -8.84
CA GLN A 196 -4.48 -1.60 -9.06
C GLN A 196 -3.05 -1.58 -9.60
N PHE A 197 -2.81 -0.69 -10.55
CA PHE A 197 -1.52 -0.58 -11.20
C PHE A 197 -1.22 0.88 -11.55
N ARG A 198 0.02 1.32 -11.29
CA ARG A 198 0.48 2.66 -11.65
C ARG A 198 1.94 2.65 -11.99
N ILE A 199 2.29 3.28 -13.11
CA ILE A 199 3.66 3.64 -13.46
C ILE A 199 3.78 5.15 -13.49
N SER A 200 4.82 5.69 -12.86
CA SER A 200 5.19 7.09 -12.93
C SER A 200 6.63 7.20 -13.41
N ALA A 201 6.91 8.19 -14.23
CA ALA A 201 8.24 8.44 -14.77
C ALA A 201 8.67 9.87 -14.48
N LYS A 202 9.95 10.05 -14.18
CA LYS A 202 10.58 11.36 -14.00
C LYS A 202 11.87 11.40 -14.81
N PHE A 203 11.97 12.37 -15.68
CA PHE A 203 13.18 12.68 -16.44
C PHE A 203 13.77 13.97 -15.87
N ASN A 204 15.05 13.98 -15.61
CA ASN A 204 15.72 15.18 -15.10
C ASN A 204 17.09 15.38 -15.75
N LYS A 205 17.49 16.63 -15.80
CA LYS A 205 18.82 17.01 -16.26
C LYS A 205 19.36 18.15 -15.42
N GLU A 206 20.60 18.02 -14.97
CA GLU A 206 21.31 19.05 -14.25
C GLU A 206 22.22 19.82 -15.20
N PHE A 207 22.18 21.15 -15.08
CA PHE A 207 23.02 22.09 -15.80
C PHE A 207 23.86 22.85 -14.78
N GLU A 208 25.18 22.85 -14.96
CA GLU A 208 26.05 23.76 -14.25
C GLU A 208 26.17 25.08 -15.00
N ILE A 209 25.71 26.16 -14.39
CA ILE A 209 25.84 27.53 -14.93
C ILE A 209 27.00 28.21 -14.21
N LYS A 210 28.08 28.47 -14.93
CA LYS A 210 29.23 29.19 -14.41
C LYS A 210 29.02 30.69 -14.59
N TRP A 211 28.93 31.42 -13.48
CA TRP A 211 28.79 32.89 -13.48
C TRP A 211 30.14 33.59 -13.47
N SER A 212 31.18 32.92 -12.92
CA SER A 212 32.58 33.39 -12.82
C SER A 212 33.45 32.19 -12.56
N ASP A 213 34.80 32.33 -12.69
CA ASP A 213 35.77 31.27 -12.42
C ASP A 213 35.68 30.68 -11.00
N LYS A 214 35.03 31.38 -10.06
CA LYS A 214 34.86 30.98 -8.67
C LYS A 214 33.41 30.76 -8.23
N LYS A 215 32.43 30.97 -9.10
CA LYS A 215 30.99 30.83 -8.76
C LYS A 215 30.24 30.05 -9.84
N SER A 216 29.70 28.91 -9.46
CA SER A 216 28.76 28.12 -10.27
C SER A 216 27.44 27.91 -9.53
N SER A 217 26.38 27.72 -10.28
CA SER A 217 25.05 27.35 -9.79
C SER A 217 24.56 26.13 -10.56
N ASN A 218 23.98 25.18 -9.85
CA ASN A 218 23.36 24.02 -10.48
C ASN A 218 21.87 24.24 -10.64
N VAL A 219 21.38 24.09 -11.87
CA VAL A 219 19.97 24.15 -12.22
C VAL A 219 19.52 22.76 -12.63
N ASN A 220 18.51 22.22 -11.93
CA ASN A 220 17.91 20.93 -12.24
C ASN A 220 16.56 21.17 -12.92
N VAL A 221 16.46 20.78 -14.19
CA VAL A 221 15.21 20.79 -14.95
C VAL A 221 14.65 19.39 -14.99
N TYR A 222 13.37 19.23 -14.65
CA TYR A 222 12.74 17.92 -14.67
C TYR A 222 11.34 17.94 -15.29
N LEU A 223 10.97 16.81 -15.87
CA LEU A 223 9.63 16.46 -16.31
C LEU A 223 9.17 15.25 -15.53
N GLN A 224 8.02 15.35 -14.85
CA GLN A 224 7.42 14.24 -14.12
C GLN A 224 6.05 13.91 -14.71
N ILE A 225 5.84 12.64 -15.03
CA ILE A 225 4.58 12.10 -15.54
C ILE A 225 4.07 11.09 -14.52
N GLN A 226 2.88 11.32 -13.99
CA GLN A 226 2.20 10.38 -13.10
C GLN A 226 1.20 9.57 -13.89
N ASN A 227 1.05 8.29 -13.53
CA ASN A 227 0.14 7.37 -14.21
C ASN A 227 0.37 7.32 -15.73
N LEU A 228 1.61 7.03 -16.12
CA LEU A 228 2.08 7.03 -17.51
C LEU A 228 1.22 6.19 -18.48
N LEU A 229 0.56 5.14 -17.97
CA LEU A 229 -0.27 4.24 -18.75
C LEU A 229 -1.77 4.56 -18.70
N ASP A 230 -2.16 5.70 -18.10
CA ASP A 230 -3.56 6.07 -17.88
C ASP A 230 -4.39 4.93 -17.26
N ALA A 231 -3.79 4.21 -16.31
CA ALA A 231 -4.45 3.09 -15.65
C ALA A 231 -5.65 3.59 -14.83
N LYS A 232 -6.83 3.05 -15.14
CA LYS A 232 -8.07 3.34 -14.42
C LYS A 232 -8.18 2.40 -13.23
N ASN A 233 -7.76 2.87 -12.07
CA ASN A 233 -7.83 2.10 -10.82
C ASN A 233 -9.18 2.35 -10.14
N ILE A 234 -9.83 1.27 -9.74
CA ILE A 234 -11.05 1.34 -8.92
C ILE A 234 -10.62 1.49 -7.47
N ILE A 235 -11.07 2.55 -6.82
CA ILE A 235 -10.83 2.86 -5.41
C ILE A 235 -12.16 2.71 -4.69
N SER A 236 -12.18 1.99 -3.58
CA SER A 236 -13.35 1.86 -2.68
C SER A 236 -13.37 2.99 -1.66
#